data_b1f355d4ff1bda49ecc9c401f8d0cc88
#
_entry.id   b1f355d4ff1bda49ecc9c401f8d0cc88
#
_cell.length_a   1.000
_cell.length_b   1.000
_cell.length_c   1.000
_cell.angle_alpha   90.00
_cell.angle_beta   90.00
_cell.angle_gamma   90.00
#
_symmetry.space_group_name_H-M   'P 1'
#
loop_
_entity.id
_entity.type
_entity.pdbx_description
1 polymer ?
#
loop_
_entity_poly.entity_id
_entity_poly.type
_entity_poly.pdbx_seq_one_letter_code
_entity_poly.pdbx_strand_id
1 'polypeptide(L)'
;EDAFHRAKSEAEKSFGNSEVYIERYIDNPKHIEVQVIGDEHGNIVHLFERDCSVQRRHQKVVEVAPSVGLSPTLRQRICDAAIQLMENIKYVNAGTVEFLVSGDEFFFIEVNPRVQVEHTITEMVTGIDIVKTQILVAAGADLFGEEINMPQQKDITTLGYAIQCRITTEDPLNDFMPDTGTIIAYRSSGGFGVRLDAGDGFQGAEISPYYDSLLVKLSTHAISFK
;
A
#
# COMPACT_ATOMS: atom_id res chain seq x y z
N GLU A 1 0.33 -16.86 30.20
CA GLU A 1 1.54 -17.74 30.13
C GLU A 1 1.39 -18.76 29.00
N ASP A 2 0.30 -19.53 28.93
CA ASP A 2 0.11 -20.58 27.91
C ASP A 2 0.17 -20.08 26.47
N ALA A 3 -0.40 -18.89 26.18
CA ALA A 3 -0.34 -18.27 24.85
C ALA A 3 1.10 -17.92 24.45
N PHE A 4 1.90 -17.45 25.39
CA PHE A 4 3.31 -17.12 25.16
C PHE A 4 4.14 -18.38 24.86
N HIS A 5 3.92 -19.45 25.61
CA HIS A 5 4.59 -20.74 25.36
C HIS A 5 4.20 -21.35 24.03
N ARG A 6 2.93 -21.26 23.63
CA ARG A 6 2.47 -21.69 22.30
C ARG A 6 3.13 -20.88 21.19
N ALA A 7 3.17 -19.55 21.32
CA ALA A 7 3.82 -18.67 20.35
C ALA A 7 5.32 -19.01 20.18
N LYS A 8 6.05 -19.25 21.27
CA LYS A 8 7.44 -19.69 21.22
C LYS A 8 7.62 -21.02 20.49
N SER A 9 6.75 -22.01 20.78
CA SER A 9 6.80 -23.31 20.12
C SER A 9 6.49 -23.22 18.62
N GLU A 10 5.57 -22.35 18.24
CA GLU A 10 5.22 -22.10 16.85
C GLU A 10 6.33 -21.36 16.09
N ALA A 11 6.93 -20.35 16.73
CA ALA A 11 8.09 -19.63 16.19
C ALA A 11 9.27 -20.57 15.93
N GLU A 12 9.59 -21.45 16.91
CA GLU A 12 10.65 -22.45 16.74
C GLU A 12 10.40 -23.39 15.56
N LYS A 13 9.16 -23.88 15.42
CA LYS A 13 8.79 -24.79 14.31
C LYS A 13 8.82 -24.13 12.95
N SER A 14 8.40 -22.86 12.88
CA SER A 14 8.22 -22.14 11.62
C SER A 14 9.49 -21.42 11.14
N PHE A 15 10.31 -20.94 12.08
CA PHE A 15 11.46 -20.09 11.79
C PHE A 15 12.79 -20.62 12.31
N GLY A 16 12.79 -21.73 13.08
CA GLY A 16 13.99 -22.25 13.73
C GLY A 16 14.54 -21.36 14.85
N ASN A 17 13.71 -20.44 15.37
CA ASN A 17 14.03 -19.53 16.45
C ASN A 17 12.79 -19.32 17.32
N SER A 18 12.93 -19.55 18.62
CA SER A 18 11.85 -19.43 19.60
C SER A 18 11.72 -18.03 20.23
N GLU A 19 12.48 -17.05 19.76
CA GLU A 19 12.38 -15.68 20.26
C GLU A 19 11.06 -15.04 19.86
N VAL A 20 10.34 -14.51 20.84
CA VAL A 20 9.09 -13.77 20.65
C VAL A 20 9.08 -12.57 21.60
N TYR A 21 8.42 -11.50 21.18
CA TYR A 21 8.19 -10.32 22.00
C TYR A 21 6.70 -10.00 22.09
N ILE A 22 6.32 -9.21 23.06
CA ILE A 22 4.92 -8.83 23.31
C ILE A 22 4.75 -7.37 22.91
N GLU A 23 3.78 -7.13 22.04
CA GLU A 23 3.37 -5.79 21.64
C GLU A 23 2.01 -5.42 22.26
N ARG A 24 1.76 -4.12 22.38
CA ARG A 24 0.45 -3.61 22.77
C ARG A 24 -0.56 -3.95 21.67
N TYR A 25 -1.65 -4.62 22.03
CA TYR A 25 -2.79 -4.80 21.13
C TYR A 25 -3.58 -3.50 21.01
N ILE A 26 -3.85 -3.08 19.78
CA ILE A 26 -4.68 -1.90 19.46
C ILE A 26 -6.02 -2.41 18.99
N ASP A 27 -7.09 -2.02 19.67
CA ASP A 27 -8.44 -2.47 19.37
C ASP A 27 -9.04 -1.64 18.22
N ASN A 28 -9.61 -2.34 17.22
CA ASN A 28 -10.28 -1.76 16.05
C ASN A 28 -9.52 -0.58 15.37
N PRO A 29 -8.20 -0.71 15.09
CA PRO A 29 -7.45 0.36 14.50
C PRO A 29 -7.78 0.51 13.00
N LYS A 30 -7.56 1.72 12.47
CA LYS A 30 -7.34 1.90 11.04
C LYS A 30 -5.92 1.50 10.69
N HIS A 31 -5.75 0.87 9.53
CA HIS A 31 -4.46 0.61 8.93
C HIS A 31 -4.15 1.74 7.94
N ILE A 32 -3.27 2.63 8.33
CA ILE A 32 -2.88 3.81 7.55
C ILE A 32 -1.42 3.67 7.15
N GLU A 33 -1.13 3.95 5.90
CA GLU A 33 0.23 3.85 5.37
C GLU A 33 0.61 5.11 4.59
N VAL A 34 1.85 5.56 4.74
CA VAL A 34 2.38 6.75 4.08
C VAL A 34 3.32 6.34 2.97
N GLN A 35 3.02 6.77 1.74
CA GLN A 35 3.92 6.61 0.60
C GLN A 35 5.07 7.60 0.71
N VAL A 36 6.29 7.11 0.67
CA VAL A 36 7.49 7.93 0.65
C VAL A 36 8.33 7.62 -0.59
N ILE A 37 9.14 8.57 -0.99
CA ILE A 37 10.15 8.39 -2.03
C ILE A 37 11.35 9.27 -1.70
N GLY A 38 12.54 8.70 -1.80
CA GLY A 38 13.81 9.38 -1.55
C GLY A 38 14.80 9.16 -2.69
N ASP A 39 15.83 10.00 -2.77
CA ASP A 39 16.92 9.86 -3.73
C ASP A 39 18.30 9.74 -3.03
N GLU A 40 19.34 9.55 -3.82
CA GLU A 40 20.72 9.47 -3.31
C GLU A 40 21.31 10.85 -2.95
N HIS A 41 20.62 11.95 -3.29
CA HIS A 41 21.01 13.32 -3.01
C HIS A 41 20.53 13.79 -1.62
N GLY A 42 19.75 12.96 -0.92
CA GLY A 42 19.24 13.23 0.42
C GLY A 42 17.86 13.90 0.43
N ASN A 43 17.21 13.98 -0.72
CA ASN A 43 15.85 14.47 -0.80
C ASN A 43 14.88 13.34 -0.46
N ILE A 44 13.88 13.63 0.37
CA ILE A 44 12.80 12.70 0.71
C ILE A 44 11.49 13.47 0.73
N VAL A 45 10.44 12.91 0.11
CA VAL A 45 9.09 13.44 0.13
C VAL A 45 8.09 12.36 0.51
N HIS A 46 6.97 12.74 1.10
CA HIS A 46 5.80 11.90 1.22
C HIS A 46 4.75 12.25 0.15
N LEU A 47 4.02 11.25 -0.30
CA LEU A 47 2.93 11.38 -1.26
C LEU A 47 1.57 11.12 -0.59
N PHE A 48 1.43 11.57 0.65
CA PHE A 48 0.28 11.34 1.52
C PHE A 48 0.03 9.88 1.87
N GLU A 49 -1.09 9.65 2.53
CA GLU A 49 -1.45 8.36 3.07
C GLU A 49 -2.55 7.65 2.27
N ARG A 50 -2.60 6.34 2.48
CA ARG A 50 -3.68 5.45 2.08
C ARG A 50 -4.32 4.82 3.31
N ASP A 51 -5.62 4.55 3.25
CA ASP A 51 -6.36 3.75 4.22
C ASP A 51 -6.52 2.33 3.68
N CYS A 52 -5.89 1.38 4.33
CA CYS A 52 -5.89 -0.04 3.98
C CYS A 52 -6.61 -0.89 5.02
N SER A 53 -7.59 -0.31 5.73
CA SER A 53 -8.28 -0.98 6.83
C SER A 53 -9.23 -2.10 6.37
N VAL A 54 -9.68 -2.08 5.12
CA VAL A 54 -10.54 -3.15 4.58
C VAL A 54 -9.67 -4.34 4.19
N GLN A 55 -9.62 -5.30 5.09
CA GLN A 55 -8.78 -6.49 4.97
C GLN A 55 -9.61 -7.77 5.17
N ARG A 56 -9.14 -8.85 4.59
CA ARG A 56 -9.59 -10.21 4.89
C ARG A 56 -8.41 -11.06 5.28
N ARG A 57 -8.43 -11.64 6.50
CA ARG A 57 -7.32 -12.44 7.05
C ARG A 57 -5.97 -11.71 6.97
N HIS A 58 -5.96 -10.43 7.36
CA HIS A 58 -4.79 -9.54 7.29
C HIS A 58 -4.27 -9.24 5.88
N GLN A 59 -5.00 -9.60 4.84
CA GLN A 59 -4.69 -9.23 3.46
C GLN A 59 -5.55 -8.03 3.03
N LYS A 60 -4.92 -6.99 2.51
CA LYS A 60 -5.59 -5.80 1.98
C LYS A 60 -6.47 -6.19 0.80
N VAL A 61 -7.72 -5.71 0.75
CA VAL A 61 -8.71 -6.01 -0.31
C VAL A 61 -9.21 -4.75 -0.98
N VAL A 62 -9.45 -3.69 -0.18
CA VAL A 62 -9.85 -2.37 -0.67
C VAL A 62 -8.98 -1.32 -0.01
N GLU A 63 -8.42 -0.44 -0.80
CA GLU A 63 -7.58 0.67 -0.35
C GLU A 63 -8.16 2.00 -0.83
N VAL A 64 -8.03 3.05 -0.02
CA VAL A 64 -8.56 4.39 -0.28
C VAL A 64 -7.48 5.45 -0.11
N ALA A 65 -7.36 6.38 -1.03
CA ALA A 65 -6.47 7.53 -0.94
C ALA A 65 -7.20 8.84 -1.30
N PRO A 66 -6.97 9.93 -0.55
CA PRO A 66 -6.47 9.93 0.82
C PRO A 66 -7.47 9.28 1.81
N SER A 67 -7.02 8.94 3.01
CA SER A 67 -7.88 8.36 4.05
C SER A 67 -9.06 9.26 4.39
N VAL A 68 -10.24 8.67 4.44
CA VAL A 68 -11.45 9.38 4.87
C VAL A 68 -11.56 9.38 6.39
N GLY A 69 -11.80 10.55 6.96
CA GLY A 69 -12.03 10.71 8.40
C GLY A 69 -10.77 10.93 9.23
N LEU A 70 -9.58 11.02 8.66
CA LEU A 70 -8.43 11.57 9.36
C LEU A 70 -8.54 13.09 9.44
N SER A 71 -8.30 13.65 10.64
CA SER A 71 -8.17 15.10 10.77
C SER A 71 -6.92 15.58 10.03
N PRO A 72 -6.92 16.83 9.50
CA PRO A 72 -5.72 17.37 8.84
C PRO A 72 -4.49 17.36 9.75
N THR A 73 -4.67 17.63 11.03
CA THR A 73 -3.59 17.62 12.03
C THR A 73 -3.01 16.22 12.24
N LEU A 74 -3.87 15.20 12.35
CA LEU A 74 -3.41 13.82 12.53
C LEU A 74 -2.71 13.31 11.26
N ARG A 75 -3.25 13.62 10.08
CA ARG A 75 -2.60 13.32 8.79
C ARG A 75 -1.20 13.89 8.73
N GLN A 76 -1.05 15.18 9.05
CA GLN A 76 0.28 15.83 9.03
C GLN A 76 1.25 15.14 9.99
N ARG A 77 0.83 14.87 11.23
CA ARG A 77 1.66 14.19 12.22
C ARG A 77 2.13 12.81 11.74
N ILE A 78 1.26 12.05 11.10
CA ILE A 78 1.59 10.71 10.55
C ILE A 78 2.58 10.84 9.39
N CYS A 79 2.36 11.78 8.48
CA CYS A 79 3.27 12.05 7.37
C CYS A 79 4.65 12.53 7.86
N ASP A 80 4.68 13.45 8.83
CA ASP A 80 5.92 13.96 9.42
C ASP A 80 6.71 12.83 10.11
N ALA A 81 6.02 11.93 10.83
CA ALA A 81 6.66 10.79 11.47
C ALA A 81 7.28 9.83 10.44
N ALA A 82 6.59 9.60 9.31
CA ALA A 82 7.12 8.80 8.21
C ALA A 82 8.37 9.44 7.62
N ILE A 83 8.36 10.74 7.32
CA ILE A 83 9.52 11.48 6.81
C ILE A 83 10.68 11.41 7.80
N GLN A 84 10.44 11.73 9.08
CA GLN A 84 11.47 11.68 10.11
C GLN A 84 12.14 10.30 10.21
N LEU A 85 11.35 9.22 10.14
CA LEU A 85 11.90 7.86 10.13
C LEU A 85 12.81 7.63 8.91
N MET A 86 12.34 8.02 7.73
CA MET A 86 13.07 7.79 6.47
C MET A 86 14.34 8.64 6.35
N GLU A 87 14.32 9.88 6.84
CA GLU A 87 15.50 10.74 6.90
C GLU A 87 16.58 10.16 7.81
N ASN A 88 16.19 9.64 8.99
CA ASN A 88 17.13 9.03 9.93
C ASN A 88 17.89 7.83 9.36
N ILE A 89 17.27 7.06 8.48
CA ILE A 89 17.90 5.91 7.82
C ILE A 89 18.45 6.25 6.43
N LYS A 90 18.35 7.51 5.99
CA LYS A 90 18.75 7.97 4.65
C LYS A 90 18.15 7.10 3.54
N TYR A 91 16.83 6.90 3.63
CA TYR A 91 16.12 6.01 2.74
C TYR A 91 16.18 6.48 1.29
N VAL A 92 16.39 5.53 0.37
CA VAL A 92 16.45 5.80 -1.08
C VAL A 92 15.40 4.94 -1.79
N ASN A 93 14.78 5.50 -2.81
CA ASN A 93 13.75 4.93 -3.66
C ASN A 93 12.34 4.95 -3.01
N ALA A 94 11.36 4.27 -3.62
CA ALA A 94 9.99 4.22 -3.10
C ALA A 94 9.86 3.25 -1.92
N GLY A 95 9.16 3.68 -0.89
CA GLY A 95 8.83 2.88 0.27
C GLY A 95 7.51 3.31 0.89
N THR A 96 7.04 2.52 1.82
CA THR A 96 5.79 2.78 2.54
C THR A 96 6.00 2.55 4.03
N VAL A 97 5.57 3.50 4.84
CA VAL A 97 5.59 3.40 6.30
C VAL A 97 4.18 3.13 6.78
N GLU A 98 3.98 2.02 7.50
CA GLU A 98 2.66 1.56 7.95
C GLU A 98 2.43 1.87 9.42
N PHE A 99 1.21 2.29 9.74
CA PHE A 99 0.76 2.67 11.08
C PHE A 99 -0.61 2.07 11.40
N LEU A 100 -0.82 1.74 12.68
CA LEU A 100 -2.16 1.57 13.25
C LEU A 100 -2.61 2.90 13.84
N VAL A 101 -3.82 3.31 13.53
CA VAL A 101 -4.42 4.57 14.02
C VAL A 101 -5.67 4.26 14.82
N SER A 102 -5.72 4.74 16.06
CA SER A 102 -6.88 4.61 16.95
C SER A 102 -7.16 5.96 17.64
N GLY A 103 -8.30 6.57 17.31
CA GLY A 103 -8.60 7.93 17.73
C GLY A 103 -7.57 8.92 17.18
N ASP A 104 -6.94 9.69 18.06
CA ASP A 104 -5.88 10.67 17.72
C ASP A 104 -4.45 10.12 17.94
N GLU A 105 -4.32 8.83 18.25
CA GLU A 105 -3.04 8.15 18.42
C GLU A 105 -2.69 7.33 17.17
N PHE A 106 -1.41 7.22 16.87
CA PHE A 106 -0.90 6.33 15.85
C PHE A 106 0.34 5.58 16.34
N PHE A 107 0.49 4.36 15.84
CA PHE A 107 1.55 3.44 16.24
C PHE A 107 2.22 2.89 15.00
N PHE A 108 3.54 2.96 14.96
CA PHE A 108 4.34 2.38 13.88
C PHE A 108 4.19 0.85 13.85
N ILE A 109 4.07 0.27 12.67
CA ILE A 109 4.07 -1.18 12.45
C ILE A 109 5.38 -1.59 11.77
N GLU A 110 5.54 -1.19 10.51
CA GLU A 110 6.64 -1.62 9.67
C GLU A 110 6.94 -0.64 8.53
N VAL A 111 8.07 -0.89 7.86
CA VAL A 111 8.40 -0.27 6.59
C VAL A 111 8.42 -1.34 5.51
N ASN A 112 7.71 -1.08 4.42
CA ASN A 112 7.84 -1.86 3.19
C ASN A 112 8.80 -1.14 2.23
N PRO A 113 10.07 -1.60 2.10
CA PRO A 113 11.09 -0.92 1.30
C PRO A 113 10.97 -1.26 -0.20
N ARG A 114 9.80 -1.07 -0.75
CA ARG A 114 9.43 -1.39 -2.14
C ARG A 114 8.15 -0.68 -2.55
N VAL A 115 7.86 -0.66 -3.85
CA VAL A 115 6.52 -0.33 -4.34
C VAL A 115 5.51 -1.39 -3.88
N GLN A 116 4.32 -0.97 -3.52
CA GLN A 116 3.22 -1.86 -3.11
C GLN A 116 2.12 -1.94 -4.17
N VAL A 117 1.24 -2.94 -4.06
CA VAL A 117 0.13 -3.16 -4.99
C VAL A 117 -0.75 -1.93 -5.12
N GLU A 118 -0.98 -1.22 -4.01
CA GLU A 118 -1.88 -0.08 -3.86
C GLU A 118 -1.28 1.28 -4.24
N HIS A 119 -0.06 1.34 -4.78
CA HIS A 119 0.58 2.59 -5.19
C HIS A 119 -0.26 3.40 -6.20
N THR A 120 -1.07 2.70 -7.01
CA THR A 120 -1.86 3.29 -8.09
C THR A 120 -2.84 4.37 -7.63
N ILE A 121 -3.44 4.21 -6.44
CA ILE A 121 -4.37 5.24 -5.92
C ILE A 121 -3.64 6.49 -5.45
N THR A 122 -2.42 6.38 -4.95
CA THR A 122 -1.57 7.54 -4.68
C THR A 122 -1.22 8.28 -5.96
N GLU A 123 -0.85 7.55 -7.02
CA GLU A 123 -0.60 8.14 -8.35
C GLU A 123 -1.83 8.88 -8.88
N MET A 124 -3.03 8.30 -8.73
CA MET A 124 -4.27 8.90 -9.22
C MET A 124 -4.64 10.19 -8.48
N VAL A 125 -4.37 10.30 -7.19
CA VAL A 125 -4.72 11.51 -6.43
C VAL A 125 -3.62 12.57 -6.43
N THR A 126 -2.34 12.20 -6.66
CA THR A 126 -1.21 13.14 -6.68
C THR A 126 -0.78 13.54 -8.08
N GLY A 127 -1.07 12.71 -9.08
CA GLY A 127 -0.56 12.87 -10.45
C GLY A 127 0.93 12.52 -10.60
N ILE A 128 1.55 11.91 -9.59
CA ILE A 128 2.97 11.54 -9.58
C ILE A 128 3.12 10.06 -9.94
N ASP A 129 3.87 9.76 -10.99
CA ASP A 129 4.20 8.39 -11.42
C ASP A 129 5.32 7.84 -10.55
N ILE A 130 4.95 6.99 -9.58
CA ILE A 130 5.87 6.42 -8.59
C ILE A 130 6.84 5.45 -9.25
N VAL A 131 6.37 4.61 -10.16
CA VAL A 131 7.21 3.59 -10.81
C VAL A 131 8.24 4.22 -11.73
N LYS A 132 7.84 5.22 -12.52
CA LYS A 132 8.79 6.00 -13.33
C LYS A 132 9.83 6.70 -12.44
N THR A 133 9.39 7.31 -11.35
CA THR A 133 10.28 7.98 -10.40
C THR A 133 11.27 6.99 -9.80
N GLN A 134 10.84 5.78 -9.41
CA GLN A 134 11.74 4.73 -8.93
C GLN A 134 12.86 4.40 -9.91
N ILE A 135 12.52 4.26 -11.19
CA ILE A 135 13.49 3.93 -12.25
C ILE A 135 14.51 5.07 -12.40
N LEU A 136 14.05 6.32 -12.41
CA LEU A 136 14.92 7.48 -12.54
C LEU A 136 15.83 7.68 -11.32
N VAL A 137 15.29 7.50 -10.10
CA VAL A 137 16.10 7.52 -8.86
C VAL A 137 17.16 6.42 -8.89
N ALA A 138 16.80 5.21 -9.31
CA ALA A 138 17.76 4.10 -9.44
C ALA A 138 18.85 4.38 -10.51
N ALA A 139 18.57 5.27 -11.46
CA ALA A 139 19.54 5.76 -12.44
C ALA A 139 20.39 6.94 -11.90
N GLY A 140 20.17 7.39 -10.66
CA GLY A 140 20.91 8.46 -10.01
C GLY A 140 20.31 9.86 -10.17
N ALA A 141 19.07 9.97 -10.67
CA ALA A 141 18.41 11.27 -10.85
C ALA A 141 18.04 11.90 -9.50
N ASP A 142 18.12 13.22 -9.44
CA ASP A 142 17.64 14.05 -8.31
C ASP A 142 16.11 14.20 -8.41
N LEU A 143 15.41 14.01 -7.29
CA LEU A 143 13.95 14.16 -7.24
C LEU A 143 13.47 15.51 -7.76
N PHE A 144 14.20 16.57 -7.46
CA PHE A 144 13.87 17.94 -7.86
C PHE A 144 14.55 18.39 -9.15
N GLY A 145 15.37 17.50 -9.75
CA GLY A 145 16.03 17.74 -11.04
C GLY A 145 15.07 17.67 -12.23
N GLU A 146 15.56 18.10 -13.41
CA GLU A 146 14.73 18.21 -14.63
C GLU A 146 14.14 16.87 -15.09
N GLU A 147 14.82 15.74 -14.81
CA GLU A 147 14.39 14.41 -15.28
C GLU A 147 13.13 13.91 -14.54
N ILE A 148 13.07 14.11 -13.23
CA ILE A 148 11.93 13.72 -12.37
C ILE A 148 10.98 14.89 -12.21
N ASN A 149 11.52 16.09 -11.95
CA ASN A 149 10.76 17.33 -11.74
C ASN A 149 9.67 17.18 -10.67
N MET A 150 10.02 16.51 -9.56
CA MET A 150 9.12 16.35 -8.41
C MET A 150 8.82 17.72 -7.81
N PRO A 151 7.55 18.05 -7.49
CA PRO A 151 7.25 19.25 -6.72
C PRO A 151 7.89 19.21 -5.34
N GLN A 152 8.22 20.37 -4.78
CA GLN A 152 8.66 20.45 -3.38
C GLN A 152 7.53 19.95 -2.47
N GLN A 153 7.86 19.38 -1.29
CA GLN A 153 6.86 18.79 -0.39
C GLN A 153 5.65 19.69 -0.13
N LYS A 154 5.86 20.99 0.04
CA LYS A 154 4.80 21.99 0.27
C LYS A 154 3.84 22.18 -0.92
N ASP A 155 4.26 21.81 -2.11
CA ASP A 155 3.54 21.98 -3.36
C ASP A 155 2.90 20.66 -3.84
N ILE A 156 3.21 19.52 -3.19
CA ILE A 156 2.54 18.25 -3.42
C ILE A 156 1.15 18.30 -2.79
N THR A 157 0.13 18.10 -3.60
CA THR A 157 -1.27 18.11 -3.17
C THR A 157 -2.01 16.89 -3.65
N THR A 158 -3.16 16.60 -3.04
CA THR A 158 -4.07 15.56 -3.51
C THR A 158 -5.30 16.17 -4.16
N LEU A 159 -5.72 15.60 -5.29
CA LEU A 159 -6.96 15.97 -5.97
C LEU A 159 -7.96 14.84 -5.88
N GLY A 160 -9.09 15.09 -5.20
CA GLY A 160 -10.17 14.11 -5.08
C GLY A 160 -9.82 12.90 -4.23
N TYR A 161 -10.42 11.76 -4.60
CA TYR A 161 -10.27 10.48 -3.90
C TYR A 161 -10.12 9.35 -4.92
N ALA A 162 -9.31 8.37 -4.57
CA ALA A 162 -9.20 7.15 -5.35
C ALA A 162 -9.46 5.92 -4.46
N ILE A 163 -10.09 4.91 -5.03
CA ILE A 163 -10.35 3.62 -4.40
C ILE A 163 -9.80 2.53 -5.29
N GLN A 164 -9.05 1.60 -4.73
CA GLN A 164 -8.59 0.39 -5.40
C GLN A 164 -9.29 -0.82 -4.80
N CYS A 165 -9.70 -1.74 -5.67
CA CYS A 165 -10.15 -3.07 -5.29
C CYS A 165 -9.25 -4.12 -5.96
N ARG A 166 -8.85 -5.14 -5.21
CA ARG A 166 -8.16 -6.31 -5.74
C ARG A 166 -9.19 -7.33 -6.20
N ILE A 167 -9.19 -7.64 -7.49
CA ILE A 167 -10.06 -8.66 -8.06
C ILE A 167 -9.27 -9.95 -8.15
N THR A 168 -9.71 -10.95 -7.42
CA THR A 168 -9.01 -12.24 -7.25
C THR A 168 -9.88 -13.41 -7.68
N THR A 169 -9.25 -14.54 -8.03
CA THR A 169 -9.93 -15.82 -8.25
C THR A 169 -9.94 -16.61 -6.95
N GLU A 170 -11.04 -16.53 -6.22
CA GLU A 170 -11.23 -17.21 -4.95
C GLU A 170 -12.67 -17.71 -4.84
N ASP A 171 -12.85 -18.89 -4.24
CA ASP A 171 -14.16 -19.46 -4.00
C ASP A 171 -14.70 -19.04 -2.62
N PRO A 172 -15.69 -18.12 -2.54
CA PRO A 172 -16.26 -17.68 -1.28
C PRO A 172 -17.05 -18.77 -0.54
N LEU A 173 -17.49 -19.83 -1.24
CA LEU A 173 -18.18 -20.95 -0.65
C LEU A 173 -17.24 -21.97 -0.01
N ASN A 174 -15.97 -21.93 -0.42
CA ASN A 174 -14.90 -22.79 0.09
C ASN A 174 -13.85 -21.96 0.84
N ASP A 175 -14.31 -21.11 1.75
CA ASP A 175 -13.47 -20.31 2.65
C ASP A 175 -12.41 -19.45 1.91
N PHE A 176 -12.79 -18.93 0.72
CA PHE A 176 -11.94 -18.11 -0.14
C PHE A 176 -10.63 -18.82 -0.55
N MET A 177 -10.66 -20.12 -0.71
CA MET A 177 -9.52 -20.82 -1.31
C MET A 177 -9.28 -20.33 -2.73
N PRO A 178 -8.01 -20.21 -3.16
CA PRO A 178 -7.71 -19.88 -4.54
C PRO A 178 -8.39 -20.85 -5.49
N ASP A 179 -9.11 -20.32 -6.47
CA ASP A 179 -9.76 -21.10 -7.53
C ASP A 179 -8.92 -21.02 -8.79
N THR A 180 -8.75 -22.19 -9.44
CA THR A 180 -7.89 -22.35 -10.61
C THR A 180 -8.72 -22.74 -11.82
N GLY A 181 -8.20 -22.52 -13.01
CA GLY A 181 -8.86 -22.87 -14.25
C GLY A 181 -8.68 -21.82 -15.34
N THR A 182 -9.46 -21.92 -16.41
CA THR A 182 -9.36 -21.00 -17.56
C THR A 182 -10.44 -19.93 -17.49
N ILE A 183 -10.05 -18.66 -17.66
CA ILE A 183 -10.99 -17.53 -17.74
C ILE A 183 -11.73 -17.61 -19.09
N ILE A 184 -12.99 -18.01 -19.07
CA ILE A 184 -13.80 -18.15 -20.28
C ILE A 184 -14.34 -16.82 -20.80
N ALA A 185 -14.52 -15.84 -19.92
CA ALA A 185 -14.93 -14.49 -20.29
C ALA A 185 -14.32 -13.46 -19.35
N TYR A 186 -13.73 -12.41 -19.92
CA TYR A 186 -13.21 -11.25 -19.18
C TYR A 186 -13.80 -9.98 -19.80
N ARG A 187 -14.46 -9.19 -18.96
CA ARG A 187 -15.04 -7.90 -19.36
C ARG A 187 -14.67 -6.85 -18.34
N SER A 188 -13.80 -5.94 -18.74
CA SER A 188 -13.38 -4.83 -17.88
C SER A 188 -14.33 -3.63 -18.03
N SER A 189 -14.50 -2.88 -16.95
CA SER A 189 -15.06 -1.54 -17.00
C SER A 189 -14.03 -0.56 -17.57
N GLY A 190 -14.50 0.56 -18.09
CA GLY A 190 -13.66 1.63 -18.59
C GLY A 190 -14.38 2.97 -18.48
N GLY A 191 -13.66 4.06 -18.69
CA GLY A 191 -14.19 5.42 -18.66
C GLY A 191 -13.30 6.36 -17.86
N PHE A 192 -13.77 7.62 -17.76
CA PHE A 192 -13.03 8.63 -17.01
C PHE A 192 -12.90 8.27 -15.54
N GLY A 193 -11.66 8.34 -15.02
CA GLY A 193 -11.36 8.00 -13.62
C GLY A 193 -11.28 6.49 -13.33
N VAL A 194 -11.28 5.62 -14.36
CA VAL A 194 -11.08 4.17 -14.18
C VAL A 194 -9.70 3.78 -14.70
N ARG A 195 -8.93 3.10 -13.84
CA ARG A 195 -7.63 2.52 -14.16
C ARG A 195 -7.64 1.04 -13.86
N LEU A 196 -7.13 0.24 -14.77
CA LEU A 196 -6.96 -1.20 -14.63
C LEU A 196 -5.48 -1.55 -14.78
N ASP A 197 -4.94 -2.19 -13.77
CA ASP A 197 -3.59 -2.76 -13.79
C ASP A 197 -3.75 -4.28 -13.74
N ALA A 198 -3.75 -4.90 -14.91
CA ALA A 198 -3.97 -6.33 -15.05
C ALA A 198 -2.66 -7.11 -14.85
N GLY A 199 -2.79 -8.24 -14.13
CA GLY A 199 -1.85 -9.34 -14.17
C GLY A 199 -2.30 -10.34 -15.23
N ASP A 200 -2.77 -11.51 -14.79
CA ASP A 200 -3.26 -12.59 -15.68
C ASP A 200 -4.76 -12.47 -16.05
N GLY A 201 -5.36 -11.29 -15.84
CA GLY A 201 -6.77 -11.03 -16.11
C GLY A 201 -7.07 -10.77 -17.58
N PHE A 202 -7.11 -11.82 -18.40
CA PHE A 202 -7.59 -11.77 -19.79
C PHE A 202 -8.32 -13.05 -20.18
N GLN A 203 -9.16 -12.96 -21.20
CA GLN A 203 -9.92 -14.13 -21.69
C GLN A 203 -8.96 -15.19 -22.24
N GLY A 204 -9.11 -16.43 -21.76
CA GLY A 204 -8.26 -17.56 -22.13
C GLY A 204 -7.06 -17.74 -21.20
N ALA A 205 -6.83 -16.85 -20.24
CA ALA A 205 -5.77 -17.03 -19.25
C ALA A 205 -6.04 -18.27 -18.39
N GLU A 206 -4.99 -19.02 -18.12
CA GLU A 206 -5.01 -20.18 -17.23
C GLU A 206 -4.50 -19.74 -15.85
N ILE A 207 -5.36 -19.81 -14.84
CA ILE A 207 -5.03 -19.45 -13.46
C ILE A 207 -4.35 -20.62 -12.78
N SER A 208 -3.09 -20.40 -12.42
CA SER A 208 -2.23 -21.39 -11.78
C SER A 208 -2.40 -21.38 -10.25
N PRO A 209 -2.31 -22.55 -9.58
CA PRO A 209 -2.29 -22.62 -8.12
C PRO A 209 -0.95 -22.20 -7.49
N TYR A 210 0.07 -21.91 -8.31
CA TYR A 210 1.43 -21.62 -7.84
C TYR A 210 1.71 -20.13 -7.62
N TYR A 211 0.81 -19.25 -8.03
CA TYR A 211 0.94 -17.79 -7.92
C TYR A 211 -0.25 -17.19 -7.21
N ASP A 212 -0.17 -15.89 -6.90
CA ASP A 212 -1.27 -15.12 -6.32
C ASP A 212 -2.50 -15.18 -7.23
N SER A 213 -3.67 -15.25 -6.62
CA SER A 213 -4.97 -15.26 -7.30
C SER A 213 -5.38 -13.90 -7.89
N LEU A 214 -4.54 -12.87 -7.79
CA LEU A 214 -4.83 -11.52 -8.26
C LEU A 214 -4.93 -11.46 -9.80
N LEU A 215 -6.14 -11.19 -10.29
CA LEU A 215 -6.39 -10.98 -11.73
C LEU A 215 -6.09 -9.56 -12.17
N VAL A 216 -6.60 -8.58 -11.43
CA VAL A 216 -6.51 -7.17 -11.78
C VAL A 216 -6.72 -6.29 -10.55
N LYS A 217 -6.02 -5.17 -10.53
CA LYS A 217 -6.34 -4.04 -9.66
C LYS A 217 -7.27 -3.11 -10.41
N LEU A 218 -8.48 -2.92 -9.90
CA LEU A 218 -9.41 -1.91 -10.38
C LEU A 218 -9.28 -0.69 -9.48
N SER A 219 -8.81 0.41 -10.02
CA SER A 219 -8.73 1.68 -9.33
C SER A 219 -9.69 2.70 -9.95
N THR A 220 -10.38 3.44 -9.11
CA THR A 220 -11.31 4.48 -9.54
C THR A 220 -10.97 5.80 -8.85
N HIS A 221 -11.16 6.92 -9.57
CA HIS A 221 -10.91 8.27 -9.07
C HIS A 221 -12.12 9.17 -9.31
N ALA A 222 -12.44 9.98 -8.30
CA ALA A 222 -13.45 11.04 -8.40
C ALA A 222 -13.05 12.26 -7.55
N ILE A 223 -13.61 13.42 -7.91
CA ILE A 223 -13.33 14.67 -7.18
C ILE A 223 -13.91 14.66 -5.77
N SER A 224 -14.96 13.88 -5.54
CA SER A 224 -15.66 13.79 -4.25
C SER A 224 -15.80 12.32 -3.84
N PHE A 225 -15.68 12.04 -2.55
CA PHE A 225 -15.89 10.72 -1.97
C PHE A 225 -17.38 10.32 -1.89
N LYS A 226 -18.30 11.25 -2.09
CA LYS A 226 -19.76 11.05 -2.01
C LYS A 226 -20.32 10.67 -3.38
#